data_b025d179bf84220ae8e029a7ba34a147
#
_entry.id   b025d179bf84220ae8e029a7ba34a147
#
_cell.length_a   1.000
_cell.length_b   1.000
_cell.length_c   1.000
_cell.angle_alpha   90.00
_cell.angle_beta   90.00
_cell.angle_gamma   90.00
#
_symmetry.space_group_name_H-M   'P 1'
#
loop_
_entity.id
_entity.type
_entity.pdbx_description
1 polymer ?
#
loop_
_entity_poly.entity_id
_entity_poly.type
_entity_poly.pdbx_seq_one_letter_code
_entity_poly.pdbx_strand_id
1 'polypeptide(L)'
;MGLKGGPERDRFNRRDFLAAMGSGLTIAASRAEVVAAVQPRRSSDIVVIGAGAFGIWTALYLQRLGATVTVVDLYGAGNSRQTSGGETRGVRTSYGDRPHGRQWTEWARRAITRWKQWDEEGQERLLPRLFFQTGDLILRGETNTYITDTLSNWEALSVPYEVLTADEVSTRWPWIRYDGLGVALYEPDAGVVRARRAIESVARVFVENGGRIEVGQAALGDRQGRRLGNITLSSGDKLSADSFVFACGPWFPKIFPDLMAKRLRISMGHVFYFSVPPGDRRFVYPYMPSYGVPGCTGWPALPLDHRGFRVRTGGRPPDDPDISDRWVAPQYHERPREVLRRHFPDLANAVINETRAC
;
A
#
# COMPACT_ATOMS: atom_id res chain seq x y z
N MET A 1 51.31 10.76 42.36
CA MET A 1 51.66 10.40 40.96
C MET A 1 50.38 10.28 40.16
N GLY A 2 50.14 11.33 39.45
CA GLY A 2 48.89 11.65 38.78
C GLY A 2 48.71 10.90 37.47
N LEU A 3 47.45 10.70 37.09
CA LEU A 3 47.04 10.47 35.72
C LEU A 3 45.89 11.41 35.35
N LYS A 4 46.16 12.15 34.30
CA LYS A 4 45.36 13.24 33.74
C LYS A 4 44.16 12.67 32.94
N GLY A 5 43.00 13.28 33.05
CA GLY A 5 42.22 14.00 32.05
C GLY A 5 41.83 13.17 30.78
N GLY A 6 40.57 12.72 30.76
CA GLY A 6 39.86 12.38 29.52
C GLY A 6 39.10 13.58 28.99
N PRO A 7 38.81 13.66 27.66
CA PRO A 7 38.27 14.88 27.05
C PRO A 7 36.80 15.13 27.39
N GLU A 8 36.50 16.37 27.69
CA GLU A 8 35.17 16.96 27.83
C GLU A 8 34.37 16.74 26.54
N ARG A 9 33.19 16.19 26.70
CA ARG A 9 32.18 16.14 25.65
C ARG A 9 31.50 17.52 25.56
N ASP A 10 31.79 18.27 24.53
CA ASP A 10 31.07 19.46 24.14
C ASP A 10 29.57 19.14 24.01
N ARG A 11 28.79 19.69 24.95
CA ARG A 11 27.33 19.66 24.89
C ARG A 11 26.91 20.86 24.03
N PHE A 12 26.64 20.62 22.75
CA PHE A 12 25.92 21.58 21.91
C PHE A 12 24.55 21.83 22.53
N ASN A 13 24.33 23.06 22.97
CA ASN A 13 23.10 23.48 23.60
C ASN A 13 22.20 24.21 22.55
N ARG A 14 20.90 24.11 22.75
CA ARG A 14 19.85 24.63 21.84
C ARG A 14 19.93 26.16 21.64
N ARG A 15 20.56 26.90 22.57
CA ARG A 15 20.79 28.33 22.45
C ARG A 15 21.88 28.70 21.45
N ASP A 16 22.91 27.90 21.35
CA ASP A 16 24.05 28.15 20.44
C ASP A 16 23.64 27.89 18.98
N PHE A 17 22.70 26.98 18.75
CA PHE A 17 22.10 26.75 17.43
C PHE A 17 21.26 27.94 16.95
N LEU A 18 20.51 28.59 17.86
CA LEU A 18 19.68 29.75 17.51
C LEU A 18 20.50 31.05 17.35
N ALA A 19 21.65 31.15 18.00
CA ALA A 19 22.57 32.31 17.87
C ALA A 19 23.33 32.28 16.53
N ALA A 20 23.61 31.12 15.99
CA ALA A 20 24.29 30.97 14.68
C ALA A 20 23.41 31.34 13.48
N MET A 21 22.07 31.41 13.63
CA MET A 21 21.13 31.78 12.58
C MET A 21 20.78 33.28 12.55
N GLY A 22 21.30 34.07 13.50
CA GLY A 22 20.94 35.48 13.72
C GLY A 22 21.93 36.52 13.23
N SER A 23 23.05 36.16 12.58
CA SER A 23 24.09 37.13 12.18
C SER A 23 24.23 37.23 10.67
N GLY A 24 23.60 38.26 10.12
CA GLY A 24 24.04 38.88 8.89
C GLY A 24 23.30 38.55 7.61
N LEU A 25 22.35 39.42 7.27
CA LEU A 25 22.34 40.05 5.95
C LEU A 25 21.28 41.20 5.97
N THR A 26 21.73 42.39 6.26
CA THR A 26 21.01 43.60 5.92
C THR A 26 21.17 43.79 4.41
N ILE A 27 20.19 43.39 3.62
CA ILE A 27 20.12 43.74 2.18
C ILE A 27 19.15 44.89 2.04
N ALA A 28 19.68 45.99 1.56
CA ALA A 28 18.95 47.19 1.20
C ALA A 28 17.79 46.85 0.24
N ALA A 29 16.57 47.23 0.65
CA ALA A 29 15.38 47.10 -0.18
C ALA A 29 15.46 48.08 -1.36
N SER A 30 15.97 47.65 -2.50
CA SER A 30 15.61 48.25 -3.79
C SER A 30 14.31 47.55 -4.24
N ARG A 31 13.21 48.34 -4.27
CA ARG A 31 11.98 47.95 -4.94
C ARG A 31 12.26 47.84 -6.45
N ALA A 32 12.75 46.70 -6.87
CA ALA A 32 12.54 46.21 -8.23
C ALA A 32 11.26 45.39 -8.16
N GLU A 33 10.21 45.83 -8.82
CA GLU A 33 9.06 45.02 -9.15
C GLU A 33 9.59 43.83 -9.97
N VAL A 34 9.83 42.71 -9.28
CA VAL A 34 9.99 41.41 -9.93
C VAL A 34 8.59 41.04 -10.39
N VAL A 35 8.23 41.51 -11.58
CA VAL A 35 7.25 40.83 -12.39
C VAL A 35 7.80 39.43 -12.59
N ALA A 36 7.42 38.54 -11.73
CA ALA A 36 7.68 37.11 -11.91
C ALA A 36 7.05 36.76 -13.25
N ALA A 37 7.91 36.65 -14.26
CA ALA A 37 7.51 36.09 -15.53
C ALA A 37 6.94 34.73 -15.21
N VAL A 38 5.61 34.59 -15.24
CA VAL A 38 4.90 33.33 -15.19
C VAL A 38 5.45 32.57 -16.40
N GLN A 39 6.45 31.73 -16.14
CA GLN A 39 6.92 30.81 -17.17
C GLN A 39 5.70 30.00 -17.59
N PRO A 40 5.36 29.96 -18.89
CA PRO A 40 4.25 29.13 -19.34
C PRO A 40 4.52 27.73 -18.85
N ARG A 41 3.64 27.22 -17.97
CA ARG A 41 3.69 25.82 -17.50
C ARG A 41 3.70 24.97 -18.76
N ARG A 42 4.81 24.28 -19.04
CA ARG A 42 4.88 23.34 -20.15
C ARG A 42 3.70 22.39 -20.00
N SER A 43 2.85 22.30 -21.01
CA SER A 43 1.79 21.32 -21.06
C SER A 43 2.43 19.94 -20.87
N SER A 44 1.89 19.13 -19.95
CA SER A 44 2.29 17.75 -19.85
C SER A 44 1.60 16.98 -20.95
N ASP A 45 2.30 16.06 -21.59
CA ASP A 45 1.71 15.18 -22.59
C ASP A 45 0.57 14.36 -21.95
N ILE A 46 0.74 13.97 -20.69
CA ILE A 46 -0.23 13.16 -19.96
C ILE A 46 -0.43 13.71 -18.54
N VAL A 47 -1.68 13.85 -18.13
CA VAL A 47 -2.04 14.12 -16.74
C VAL A 47 -2.70 12.86 -16.13
N VAL A 48 -2.16 12.41 -15.01
CA VAL A 48 -2.69 11.27 -14.24
C VAL A 48 -3.37 11.81 -12.99
N ILE A 49 -4.66 11.51 -12.79
CA ILE A 49 -5.47 11.95 -11.65
C ILE A 49 -5.57 10.78 -10.66
N GLY A 50 -4.95 10.94 -9.49
CA GLY A 50 -4.81 9.95 -8.43
C GLY A 50 -3.39 9.39 -8.33
N ALA A 51 -2.73 9.56 -7.18
CA ALA A 51 -1.39 9.04 -6.86
C ALA A 51 -1.44 7.76 -6.00
N GLY A 52 -2.50 6.98 -6.10
CA GLY A 52 -2.58 5.63 -5.54
C GLY A 52 -1.73 4.63 -6.34
N ALA A 53 -1.81 3.33 -6.01
CA ALA A 53 -1.02 2.29 -6.66
C ALA A 53 -1.16 2.31 -8.18
N PHE A 54 -2.39 2.42 -8.71
CA PHE A 54 -2.59 2.45 -10.16
C PHE A 54 -2.02 3.72 -10.79
N GLY A 55 -2.29 4.90 -10.21
CA GLY A 55 -1.87 6.16 -10.83
C GLY A 55 -0.36 6.36 -10.83
N ILE A 56 0.29 6.16 -9.67
CA ILE A 56 1.73 6.43 -9.59
C ILE A 56 2.56 5.44 -10.42
N TRP A 57 2.17 4.14 -10.46
CA TRP A 57 2.82 3.18 -11.34
C TRP A 57 2.59 3.49 -12.82
N THR A 58 1.35 3.88 -13.20
CA THR A 58 1.05 4.32 -14.56
C THR A 58 1.91 5.51 -14.94
N ALA A 59 2.01 6.52 -14.07
CA ALA A 59 2.82 7.70 -14.30
C ALA A 59 4.30 7.36 -14.51
N LEU A 60 4.87 6.52 -13.64
CA LEU A 60 6.27 6.08 -13.77
C LEU A 60 6.52 5.31 -15.07
N TYR A 61 5.61 4.42 -15.47
CA TYR A 61 5.79 3.67 -16.72
C TYR A 61 5.63 4.56 -17.96
N LEU A 62 4.65 5.47 -17.98
CA LEU A 62 4.49 6.44 -19.06
C LEU A 62 5.73 7.32 -19.20
N GLN A 63 6.30 7.79 -18.08
CA GLN A 63 7.55 8.54 -18.06
C GLN A 63 8.71 7.72 -18.62
N ARG A 64 8.83 6.42 -18.26
CA ARG A 64 9.85 5.52 -18.80
C ARG A 64 9.69 5.28 -20.31
N LEU A 65 8.49 5.44 -20.84
CA LEU A 65 8.19 5.40 -22.28
C LEU A 65 8.43 6.74 -22.99
N GLY A 66 8.92 7.76 -22.27
CA GLY A 66 9.31 9.07 -22.82
C GLY A 66 8.22 10.14 -22.73
N ALA A 67 7.07 9.88 -22.11
CA ALA A 67 6.05 10.90 -21.93
C ALA A 67 6.43 11.91 -20.84
N THR A 68 6.02 13.16 -21.01
CA THR A 68 6.01 14.17 -19.94
C THR A 68 4.75 13.96 -19.11
N VAL A 69 4.90 13.66 -17.83
CA VAL A 69 3.77 13.27 -16.98
C VAL A 69 3.66 14.18 -15.77
N THR A 70 2.42 14.65 -15.51
CA THR A 70 2.05 15.30 -14.25
C THR A 70 1.00 14.43 -13.55
N VAL A 71 1.23 14.13 -12.27
CA VAL A 71 0.26 13.45 -11.40
C VAL A 71 -0.46 14.49 -10.54
N VAL A 72 -1.76 14.38 -10.40
CA VAL A 72 -2.56 15.21 -9.49
C VAL A 72 -3.24 14.31 -8.47
N ASP A 73 -3.09 14.61 -7.17
CA ASP A 73 -3.77 13.87 -6.11
C ASP A 73 -4.23 14.83 -5.01
N LEU A 74 -5.44 14.60 -4.48
CA LEU A 74 -6.04 15.46 -3.47
C LEU A 74 -5.19 15.59 -2.20
N TYR A 75 -4.50 14.52 -1.79
CA TYR A 75 -3.75 14.44 -0.53
C TYR A 75 -2.28 14.06 -0.72
N GLY A 76 -1.83 13.88 -1.95
CA GLY A 76 -0.49 13.41 -2.28
C GLY A 76 -0.33 11.88 -2.26
N ALA A 77 0.82 11.42 -2.73
CA ALA A 77 1.13 9.99 -2.81
C ALA A 77 1.31 9.37 -1.43
N GLY A 78 0.84 8.13 -1.26
CA GLY A 78 1.01 7.37 -0.01
C GLY A 78 0.14 7.86 1.16
N ASN A 79 -0.83 8.75 0.93
CA ASN A 79 -1.68 9.26 2.00
C ASN A 79 -2.62 8.19 2.60
N SER A 80 -3.05 8.43 3.84
CA SER A 80 -3.85 7.46 4.59
C SER A 80 -5.27 7.27 4.07
N ARG A 81 -5.81 8.15 3.23
CA ARG A 81 -7.16 8.04 2.69
C ARG A 81 -7.23 7.15 1.46
N GLN A 82 -6.13 6.94 0.77
CA GLN A 82 -6.06 6.04 -0.38
C GLN A 82 -6.29 4.57 0.04
N THR A 83 -6.89 3.77 -0.82
CA THR A 83 -6.99 2.31 -0.63
C THR A 83 -5.60 1.67 -0.52
N SER A 84 -4.63 2.15 -1.30
CA SER A 84 -3.22 1.73 -1.23
C SER A 84 -2.42 2.38 -0.11
N GLY A 85 -2.97 3.35 0.62
CA GLY A 85 -2.33 4.03 1.74
C GLY A 85 -2.31 3.26 3.07
N GLY A 86 -2.74 1.98 3.08
CA GLY A 86 -2.55 1.09 4.22
C GLY A 86 -1.09 0.69 4.38
N GLU A 87 -0.70 0.23 5.57
CA GLU A 87 0.70 -0.07 5.85
C GLU A 87 1.21 -1.25 5.04
N THR A 88 0.40 -2.29 4.93
CA THR A 88 0.78 -3.55 4.25
C THR A 88 -0.34 -4.08 3.38
N ARG A 89 0.03 -4.81 2.31
CA ARG A 89 -0.87 -5.55 1.41
C ARG A 89 -0.27 -6.90 1.06
N GLY A 90 -1.10 -7.95 1.10
CA GLY A 90 -0.72 -9.25 0.57
C GLY A 90 -0.68 -9.21 -0.97
N VAL A 91 0.31 -9.86 -1.53
CA VAL A 91 0.46 -10.09 -2.98
C VAL A 91 0.56 -11.59 -3.18
N ARG A 92 -0.47 -12.18 -3.80
CA ARG A 92 -0.61 -13.62 -4.01
C ARG A 92 -1.32 -13.89 -5.31
N THR A 93 -1.30 -15.11 -5.78
CA THR A 93 -1.86 -15.49 -7.08
C THR A 93 -3.13 -16.33 -7.01
N SER A 94 -3.66 -16.59 -5.81
CA SER A 94 -4.84 -17.38 -5.53
C SER A 94 -6.15 -16.63 -5.84
N TYR A 95 -6.54 -16.57 -7.10
CA TYR A 95 -7.71 -15.85 -7.61
C TYR A 95 -8.76 -16.74 -8.27
N GLY A 96 -8.95 -17.97 -7.79
CA GLY A 96 -9.96 -18.89 -8.30
C GLY A 96 -11.40 -18.40 -8.15
N ASP A 97 -11.67 -17.53 -7.17
CA ASP A 97 -13.00 -16.95 -6.92
C ASP A 97 -13.36 -15.75 -7.83
N ARG A 98 -12.47 -15.38 -8.76
CA ARG A 98 -12.67 -14.18 -9.58
C ARG A 98 -13.12 -14.52 -11.00
N PRO A 99 -14.04 -13.73 -11.57
CA PRO A 99 -14.21 -13.74 -13.02
C PRO A 99 -12.86 -13.47 -13.68
N HIS A 100 -12.52 -14.30 -14.68
CA HIS A 100 -11.20 -14.25 -15.33
C HIS A 100 -10.02 -14.52 -14.37
N GLY A 101 -10.17 -15.47 -13.44
CA GLY A 101 -9.18 -15.78 -12.39
C GLY A 101 -7.76 -16.02 -12.94
N ARG A 102 -7.63 -16.68 -14.10
CA ARG A 102 -6.33 -16.89 -14.77
C ARG A 102 -5.61 -15.57 -15.09
N GLN A 103 -6.34 -14.57 -15.59
CA GLN A 103 -5.78 -13.24 -15.88
C GLN A 103 -5.30 -12.54 -14.60
N TRP A 104 -6.09 -12.64 -13.52
CA TRP A 104 -5.68 -12.08 -12.23
C TRP A 104 -4.44 -12.80 -11.66
N THR A 105 -4.37 -14.12 -11.79
CA THR A 105 -3.20 -14.93 -11.40
C THR A 105 -1.96 -14.50 -12.17
N GLU A 106 -2.05 -14.32 -13.50
CA GLU A 106 -0.94 -13.85 -14.32
C GLU A 106 -0.46 -12.44 -13.90
N TRP A 107 -1.39 -11.51 -13.71
CA TRP A 107 -1.04 -10.15 -13.27
C TRP A 107 -0.39 -10.15 -11.87
N ALA A 108 -0.87 -10.97 -10.96
CA ALA A 108 -0.28 -11.11 -9.63
C ALA A 108 1.14 -11.69 -9.68
N ARG A 109 1.39 -12.70 -10.53
CA ARG A 109 2.76 -13.21 -10.77
C ARG A 109 3.69 -12.11 -11.26
N ARG A 110 3.27 -11.35 -12.26
CA ARG A 110 4.04 -10.20 -12.75
C ARG A 110 4.29 -9.17 -11.65
N ALA A 111 3.29 -8.92 -10.80
CA ALA A 111 3.45 -8.01 -9.67
C ALA A 111 4.47 -8.52 -8.64
N ILE A 112 4.45 -9.81 -8.29
CA ILE A 112 5.44 -10.43 -7.40
C ILE A 112 6.85 -10.27 -7.99
N THR A 113 7.04 -10.64 -9.26
CA THR A 113 8.32 -10.47 -9.96
C THR A 113 8.77 -8.99 -9.94
N ARG A 114 7.85 -8.07 -10.22
CA ARG A 114 8.18 -6.63 -10.23
C ARG A 114 8.56 -6.10 -8.85
N TRP A 115 7.92 -6.57 -7.77
CA TRP A 115 8.31 -6.19 -6.42
C TRP A 115 9.69 -6.71 -6.03
N LYS A 116 10.03 -7.95 -6.39
CA LYS A 116 11.38 -8.51 -6.19
C LYS A 116 12.43 -7.66 -6.94
N GLN A 117 12.21 -7.37 -8.21
CA GLN A 117 13.07 -6.52 -9.02
C GLN A 117 13.20 -5.09 -8.44
N TRP A 118 12.08 -4.53 -7.93
CA TRP A 118 12.11 -3.20 -7.32
C TRP A 118 13.02 -3.15 -6.10
N ASP A 119 12.94 -4.17 -5.25
CA ASP A 119 13.81 -4.26 -4.07
C ASP A 119 15.29 -4.44 -4.46
N GLU A 120 15.60 -5.21 -5.51
CA GLU A 120 16.94 -5.37 -6.07
C GLU A 120 17.47 -4.05 -6.63
N GLU A 121 16.72 -3.39 -7.53
CA GLU A 121 17.04 -2.08 -8.08
C GLU A 121 17.16 -1.00 -6.98
N GLY A 122 16.37 -1.12 -5.92
CA GLY A 122 16.32 -0.18 -4.81
C GLY A 122 17.53 -0.21 -3.90
N GLN A 123 18.29 -1.31 -3.85
CA GLN A 123 19.51 -1.42 -3.03
C GLN A 123 20.55 -0.37 -3.44
N GLU A 124 20.75 -0.16 -4.74
CA GLU A 124 21.67 0.84 -5.26
C GLU A 124 21.22 2.29 -4.92
N ARG A 125 19.92 2.51 -4.73
CA ARG A 125 19.33 3.82 -4.42
C ARG A 125 19.09 4.04 -2.93
N LEU A 126 19.51 3.11 -2.07
CA LEU A 126 19.24 3.11 -0.63
C LEU A 126 17.75 3.21 -0.30
N LEU A 127 16.89 2.59 -1.14
CA LEU A 127 15.46 2.49 -0.86
C LEU A 127 15.18 1.38 0.16
N PRO A 128 14.18 1.54 1.01
CA PRO A 128 13.83 0.51 1.97
C PRO A 128 13.27 -0.73 1.25
N ARG A 129 13.57 -1.92 1.77
CA ARG A 129 12.94 -3.15 1.32
C ARG A 129 11.42 -3.05 1.47
N LEU A 130 10.70 -3.35 0.40
CA LEU A 130 9.26 -3.24 0.33
C LEU A 130 8.54 -4.58 0.35
N PHE A 131 9.09 -5.60 -0.31
CA PHE A 131 8.47 -6.90 -0.45
C PHE A 131 9.09 -7.94 0.49
N PHE A 132 8.23 -8.65 1.21
CA PHE A 132 8.59 -9.73 2.10
C PHE A 132 7.92 -11.00 1.61
N GLN A 133 8.68 -11.93 1.07
CA GLN A 133 8.20 -13.23 0.61
C GLN A 133 7.88 -14.09 1.83
N THR A 134 6.61 -14.05 2.24
CA THR A 134 6.11 -14.82 3.40
C THR A 134 5.61 -16.20 3.01
N GLY A 135 5.36 -16.43 1.73
CA GLY A 135 4.40 -17.43 1.30
C GLY A 135 2.95 -17.03 1.62
N ASP A 136 1.98 -17.82 1.13
CA ASP A 136 0.57 -17.69 1.50
C ASP A 136 -0.03 -19.09 1.76
N LEU A 137 -0.59 -19.30 2.95
CA LEU A 137 -1.19 -20.56 3.38
C LEU A 137 -2.71 -20.42 3.40
N ILE A 138 -3.38 -21.13 2.51
CA ILE A 138 -4.84 -21.13 2.38
C ILE A 138 -5.40 -22.37 3.07
N LEU A 139 -6.23 -22.19 4.08
CA LEU A 139 -6.81 -23.26 4.88
C LEU A 139 -8.32 -23.33 4.66
N ARG A 140 -8.84 -24.52 4.29
CA ARG A 140 -10.28 -24.76 4.07
C ARG A 140 -10.71 -26.10 4.66
N GLY A 141 -11.95 -26.14 5.16
CA GLY A 141 -12.56 -27.39 5.66
C GLY A 141 -12.87 -28.41 4.57
N GLU A 142 -13.02 -27.94 3.34
CA GLU A 142 -13.34 -28.79 2.18
C GLU A 142 -12.82 -28.17 0.89
N THR A 143 -12.67 -29.02 -0.12
CA THR A 143 -12.40 -28.57 -1.49
C THR A 143 -13.67 -27.98 -2.09
N ASN A 144 -13.57 -26.76 -2.60
CA ASN A 144 -14.65 -26.02 -3.27
C ASN A 144 -14.15 -25.39 -4.57
N THR A 145 -15.04 -24.71 -5.30
CA THR A 145 -14.69 -24.09 -6.60
C THR A 145 -13.52 -23.11 -6.50
N TYR A 146 -13.39 -22.37 -5.40
CA TYR A 146 -12.23 -21.50 -5.18
C TYR A 146 -10.90 -22.29 -5.17
N ILE A 147 -10.86 -23.44 -4.51
CA ILE A 147 -9.68 -24.31 -4.45
C ILE A 147 -9.38 -24.92 -5.82
N THR A 148 -10.39 -25.53 -6.47
CA THR A 148 -10.21 -26.20 -7.76
C THR A 148 -9.79 -25.21 -8.85
N ASP A 149 -10.43 -24.05 -8.92
CA ASP A 149 -10.11 -23.04 -9.92
C ASP A 149 -8.75 -22.37 -9.64
N THR A 150 -8.37 -22.21 -8.37
CA THR A 150 -7.02 -21.74 -8.02
C THR A 150 -5.96 -22.72 -8.50
N LEU A 151 -6.11 -24.01 -8.21
CA LEU A 151 -5.19 -25.05 -8.66
C LEU A 151 -5.11 -25.10 -10.18
N SER A 152 -6.24 -25.11 -10.89
CA SER A 152 -6.29 -25.08 -12.35
C SER A 152 -5.55 -23.87 -12.93
N ASN A 153 -5.70 -22.70 -12.34
CA ASN A 153 -4.99 -21.48 -12.76
C ASN A 153 -3.47 -21.59 -12.50
N TRP A 154 -3.09 -22.14 -11.34
CA TRP A 154 -1.69 -22.34 -10.99
C TRP A 154 -0.98 -23.34 -11.89
N GLU A 155 -1.61 -24.47 -12.19
CA GLU A 155 -1.11 -25.46 -13.15
C GLU A 155 -0.92 -24.84 -14.53
N ALA A 156 -1.97 -24.18 -15.05
CA ALA A 156 -1.94 -23.57 -16.38
C ALA A 156 -0.88 -22.49 -16.55
N LEU A 157 -0.47 -21.83 -15.45
CA LEU A 157 0.52 -20.76 -15.45
C LEU A 157 1.85 -21.17 -14.82
N SER A 158 2.02 -22.45 -14.44
CA SER A 158 3.22 -22.96 -13.77
C SER A 158 3.60 -22.13 -12.52
N VAL A 159 2.60 -21.81 -11.69
CA VAL A 159 2.83 -21.20 -10.38
C VAL A 159 3.33 -22.28 -9.43
N PRO A 160 4.44 -22.09 -8.70
CA PRO A 160 4.84 -23.05 -7.67
C PRO A 160 3.83 -23.10 -6.52
N TYR A 161 3.41 -24.29 -6.13
CA TYR A 161 2.50 -24.49 -5.02
C TYR A 161 2.69 -25.88 -4.37
N GLU A 162 2.18 -26.03 -3.16
CA GLU A 162 2.07 -27.29 -2.45
C GLU A 162 0.61 -27.50 -2.00
N VAL A 163 0.12 -28.74 -2.09
CA VAL A 163 -1.12 -29.16 -1.46
C VAL A 163 -0.73 -29.92 -0.20
N LEU A 164 -1.17 -29.45 0.96
CA LEU A 164 -0.75 -29.95 2.25
C LEU A 164 -1.90 -30.62 2.98
N THR A 165 -1.57 -31.72 3.67
CA THR A 165 -2.45 -32.39 4.62
C THR A 165 -2.50 -31.64 5.95
N ALA A 166 -3.46 -31.99 6.81
CA ALA A 166 -3.56 -31.43 8.16
C ALA A 166 -2.31 -31.72 9.01
N ASP A 167 -1.72 -32.91 8.84
CA ASP A 167 -0.51 -33.31 9.58
C ASP A 167 0.71 -32.53 9.12
N GLU A 168 0.85 -32.26 7.82
CA GLU A 168 1.94 -31.44 7.29
C GLU A 168 1.81 -29.98 7.75
N VAL A 169 0.61 -29.41 7.78
CA VAL A 169 0.37 -28.07 8.32
C VAL A 169 0.72 -28.02 9.80
N SER A 170 0.25 -28.99 10.58
CA SER A 170 0.51 -29.06 12.04
C SER A 170 1.98 -29.28 12.37
N THR A 171 2.71 -29.99 11.52
CA THR A 171 4.17 -30.18 11.65
C THR A 171 4.96 -28.93 11.34
N ARG A 172 4.60 -28.22 10.25
CA ARG A 172 5.33 -27.00 9.81
C ARG A 172 5.00 -25.79 10.69
N TRP A 173 3.73 -25.65 11.09
CA TRP A 173 3.22 -24.51 11.85
C TRP A 173 2.32 -24.94 13.00
N PRO A 174 2.85 -25.60 14.04
CA PRO A 174 2.06 -26.20 15.13
C PRO A 174 1.27 -25.19 15.97
N TRP A 175 1.53 -23.90 15.80
CA TRP A 175 0.80 -22.80 16.43
C TRP A 175 -0.42 -22.33 15.63
N ILE A 176 -0.65 -22.86 14.42
CA ILE A 176 -1.86 -22.62 13.63
C ILE A 176 -2.84 -23.75 13.88
N ARG A 177 -4.04 -23.43 14.37
CA ARG A 177 -5.12 -24.40 14.57
C ARG A 177 -6.17 -24.29 13.49
N TYR A 178 -6.62 -25.39 12.98
CA TYR A 178 -7.77 -25.48 12.08
C TYR A 178 -8.46 -26.84 12.26
N ASP A 179 -9.46 -26.87 13.18
CA ASP A 179 -10.26 -28.08 13.40
C ASP A 179 -11.09 -28.36 12.14
N GLY A 180 -11.04 -29.62 11.65
CA GLY A 180 -11.71 -30.02 10.44
C GLY A 180 -11.05 -29.47 9.16
N LEU A 181 -9.73 -29.29 9.15
CA LEU A 181 -8.97 -28.95 7.95
C LEU A 181 -9.09 -30.10 6.93
N GLY A 182 -9.70 -29.82 5.77
CA GLY A 182 -9.84 -30.77 4.68
C GLY A 182 -8.80 -30.54 3.56
N VAL A 183 -8.37 -29.31 3.34
CA VAL A 183 -7.36 -28.97 2.34
C VAL A 183 -6.59 -27.72 2.71
N ALA A 184 -5.29 -27.74 2.48
CA ALA A 184 -4.43 -26.56 2.57
C ALA A 184 -3.63 -26.39 1.27
N LEU A 185 -3.56 -25.15 0.78
CA LEU A 185 -2.69 -24.78 -0.33
C LEU A 185 -1.61 -23.85 0.19
N TYR A 186 -0.37 -24.08 -0.21
CA TYR A 186 0.74 -23.18 0.09
C TYR A 186 1.38 -22.66 -1.18
N GLU A 187 1.43 -21.33 -1.33
CA GLU A 187 2.08 -20.61 -2.42
C GLU A 187 3.39 -19.98 -1.90
N PRO A 188 4.57 -20.54 -2.19
CA PRO A 188 5.83 -20.08 -1.60
C PRO A 188 6.28 -18.70 -2.10
N ASP A 189 5.90 -18.31 -3.31
CA ASP A 189 6.32 -17.03 -3.92
C ASP A 189 5.47 -15.83 -3.48
N ALA A 190 4.32 -16.08 -2.88
CA ALA A 190 3.47 -15.03 -2.35
C ALA A 190 4.16 -14.24 -1.22
N GLY A 191 3.65 -13.06 -0.95
CA GLY A 191 4.24 -12.26 0.11
C GLY A 191 3.44 -11.02 0.47
N VAL A 192 4.09 -10.13 1.18
CA VAL A 192 3.51 -8.90 1.69
C VAL A 192 4.35 -7.71 1.26
N VAL A 193 3.69 -6.69 0.70
CA VAL A 193 4.33 -5.42 0.37
C VAL A 193 4.00 -4.36 1.43
N ARG A 194 4.96 -3.52 1.77
CA ARG A 194 4.79 -2.32 2.61
C ARG A 194 4.12 -1.23 1.77
N ALA A 195 2.79 -1.32 1.66
CA ALA A 195 2.02 -0.66 0.60
C ALA A 195 2.20 0.87 0.58
N ARG A 196 2.09 1.55 1.72
CA ARG A 196 2.30 3.01 1.81
C ARG A 196 3.72 3.37 1.38
N ARG A 197 4.72 2.70 1.95
CA ARG A 197 6.13 2.92 1.62
C ARG A 197 6.42 2.65 0.15
N ALA A 198 5.73 1.66 -0.42
CA ALA A 198 5.84 1.35 -1.84
C ALA A 198 5.35 2.52 -2.71
N ILE A 199 4.19 3.10 -2.40
CA ILE A 199 3.68 4.26 -3.12
C ILE A 199 4.61 5.47 -2.96
N GLU A 200 5.08 5.75 -1.75
CA GLU A 200 6.04 6.82 -1.47
C GLU A 200 7.35 6.62 -2.26
N SER A 201 7.88 5.38 -2.30
CA SER A 201 9.12 5.06 -3.04
C SER A 201 8.96 5.21 -4.55
N VAL A 202 7.83 4.74 -5.11
CA VAL A 202 7.55 4.90 -6.54
C VAL A 202 7.36 6.38 -6.91
N ALA A 203 6.66 7.14 -6.07
CA ALA A 203 6.47 8.57 -6.26
C ALA A 203 7.80 9.34 -6.21
N ARG A 204 8.68 8.97 -5.27
CA ARG A 204 10.03 9.54 -5.17
C ARG A 204 10.82 9.29 -6.46
N VAL A 205 10.87 8.05 -6.93
CA VAL A 205 11.59 7.71 -8.18
C VAL A 205 10.99 8.43 -9.38
N PHE A 206 9.66 8.55 -9.46
CA PHE A 206 8.98 9.31 -10.51
C PHE A 206 9.41 10.78 -10.52
N VAL A 207 9.47 11.44 -9.34
CA VAL A 207 9.89 12.83 -9.22
C VAL A 207 11.39 13.01 -9.52
N GLU A 208 12.25 12.12 -9.00
CA GLU A 208 13.70 12.12 -9.28
C GLU A 208 13.99 12.01 -10.78
N ASN A 209 13.15 11.31 -11.54
CA ASN A 209 13.24 11.21 -13.00
C ASN A 209 12.60 12.40 -13.75
N GLY A 210 12.22 13.48 -13.05
CA GLY A 210 11.66 14.72 -13.64
C GLY A 210 10.14 14.74 -13.77
N GLY A 211 9.42 13.77 -13.23
CA GLY A 211 7.95 13.80 -13.11
C GLY A 211 7.48 14.84 -12.09
N ARG A 212 6.24 15.31 -12.22
CA ARG A 212 5.65 16.29 -11.29
C ARG A 212 4.44 15.71 -10.57
N ILE A 213 4.33 16.03 -9.28
CA ILE A 213 3.16 15.71 -8.46
C ILE A 213 2.58 17.03 -7.93
N GLU A 214 1.33 17.30 -8.28
CA GLU A 214 0.56 18.44 -7.81
C GLU A 214 -0.45 17.93 -6.74
N VAL A 215 -0.47 18.57 -5.58
CA VAL A 215 -1.44 18.27 -4.53
C VAL A 215 -2.61 19.22 -4.63
N GLY A 216 -3.80 18.70 -4.87
CA GLY A 216 -5.02 19.46 -5.02
C GLY A 216 -6.17 18.66 -5.57
N GLN A 217 -7.38 19.16 -5.36
CA GLN A 217 -8.57 18.56 -5.94
C GLN A 217 -8.64 18.88 -7.43
N ALA A 218 -8.85 17.86 -8.25
CA ALA A 218 -9.04 18.00 -9.68
C ALA A 218 -10.52 17.88 -10.05
N ALA A 219 -11.02 18.81 -10.83
CA ALA A 219 -12.33 18.75 -11.47
C ALA A 219 -12.18 18.67 -12.99
N LEU A 220 -13.18 18.10 -13.66
CA LEU A 220 -13.25 18.12 -15.12
C LEU A 220 -13.37 19.58 -15.60
N GLY A 221 -12.48 19.97 -16.49
CA GLY A 221 -12.47 21.32 -17.08
C GLY A 221 -13.23 21.39 -18.40
N ASP A 222 -12.69 22.17 -19.32
CA ASP A 222 -13.35 22.48 -20.59
C ASP A 222 -13.44 21.25 -21.51
N ARG A 223 -14.60 21.07 -22.14
CA ARG A 223 -14.84 19.99 -23.11
C ARG A 223 -15.09 20.55 -24.49
N GLN A 224 -14.54 19.90 -25.49
CA GLN A 224 -14.84 20.12 -26.90
C GLN A 224 -15.48 18.83 -27.44
N GLY A 225 -16.82 18.78 -27.44
CA GLY A 225 -17.54 17.56 -27.78
C GLY A 225 -17.23 16.42 -26.80
N ARG A 226 -16.59 15.38 -27.30
CA ARG A 226 -16.17 14.18 -26.50
C ARG A 226 -14.75 14.28 -25.95
N ARG A 227 -14.02 15.33 -26.28
CA ARG A 227 -12.62 15.52 -25.83
C ARG A 227 -12.58 16.42 -24.60
N LEU A 228 -11.84 15.97 -23.57
CA LEU A 228 -11.48 16.78 -22.42
C LEU A 228 -10.24 17.61 -22.78
N GLY A 229 -10.31 18.94 -22.66
CA GLY A 229 -9.20 19.84 -22.98
C GLY A 229 -8.28 20.10 -21.80
N ASN A 230 -8.83 20.13 -20.59
CA ASN A 230 -8.07 20.38 -19.37
C ASN A 230 -8.80 19.83 -18.13
N ILE A 231 -8.08 19.78 -17.01
CA ILE A 231 -8.67 19.68 -15.66
C ILE A 231 -8.43 21.01 -14.94
N THR A 232 -9.32 21.35 -14.00
CA THR A 232 -9.19 22.52 -13.14
C THR A 232 -8.85 22.09 -11.73
N LEU A 233 -7.82 22.66 -11.14
CA LEU A 233 -7.43 22.41 -9.74
C LEU A 233 -8.22 23.31 -8.79
N SER A 234 -8.31 22.93 -7.51
CA SER A 234 -8.92 23.76 -6.46
C SER A 234 -8.26 25.12 -6.28
N SER A 235 -7.03 25.29 -6.75
CA SER A 235 -6.33 26.60 -6.83
C SER A 235 -6.87 27.52 -7.93
N GLY A 236 -7.70 27.00 -8.85
CA GLY A 236 -8.16 27.70 -10.07
C GLY A 236 -7.24 27.47 -11.28
N ASP A 237 -6.09 26.85 -11.09
CA ASP A 237 -5.16 26.55 -12.19
C ASP A 237 -5.74 25.50 -13.14
N LYS A 238 -5.53 25.66 -14.44
CA LYS A 238 -5.91 24.69 -15.46
C LYS A 238 -4.69 23.93 -15.95
N LEU A 239 -4.79 22.60 -15.97
CA LEU A 239 -3.79 21.71 -16.55
C LEU A 239 -4.31 21.12 -17.85
N SER A 240 -3.69 21.48 -18.97
CA SER A 240 -3.97 20.90 -20.29
C SER A 240 -3.01 19.75 -20.58
N ALA A 241 -3.48 18.76 -21.31
CA ALA A 241 -2.70 17.61 -21.74
C ALA A 241 -3.31 16.97 -22.99
N ASP A 242 -2.52 16.17 -23.69
CA ASP A 242 -3.00 15.37 -24.83
C ASP A 242 -3.89 14.22 -24.36
N SER A 243 -3.60 13.68 -23.17
CA SER A 243 -4.35 12.56 -22.56
C SER A 243 -4.48 12.73 -21.06
N PHE A 244 -5.61 12.23 -20.53
CA PHE A 244 -5.92 12.20 -19.10
C PHE A 244 -6.17 10.77 -18.66
N VAL A 245 -5.47 10.33 -17.59
CA VAL A 245 -5.66 9.02 -16.97
C VAL A 245 -6.31 9.23 -15.61
N PHE A 246 -7.53 8.73 -15.43
CA PHE A 246 -8.24 8.80 -14.16
C PHE A 246 -8.00 7.53 -13.34
N ALA A 247 -7.18 7.61 -12.32
CA ALA A 247 -6.84 6.53 -11.38
C ALA A 247 -7.37 6.81 -9.96
N CYS A 248 -8.60 7.29 -9.87
CA CYS A 248 -9.19 7.93 -8.70
C CYS A 248 -9.69 6.96 -7.61
N GLY A 249 -9.48 5.63 -7.78
CA GLY A 249 -9.87 4.64 -6.79
C GLY A 249 -11.33 4.80 -6.31
N PRO A 250 -11.58 4.90 -4.98
CA PRO A 250 -12.94 5.02 -4.44
C PRO A 250 -13.66 6.31 -4.82
N TRP A 251 -12.97 7.34 -5.28
CA TRP A 251 -13.60 8.59 -5.76
C TRP A 251 -14.10 8.52 -7.19
N PHE A 252 -13.79 7.46 -7.93
CA PHE A 252 -14.17 7.33 -9.33
C PHE A 252 -15.69 7.51 -9.58
N PRO A 253 -16.60 6.93 -8.75
CA PRO A 253 -18.05 7.15 -8.89
C PRO A 253 -18.49 8.60 -8.62
N LYS A 254 -17.72 9.38 -7.86
CA LYS A 254 -18.00 10.80 -7.62
C LYS A 254 -17.64 11.68 -8.82
N ILE A 255 -16.56 11.31 -9.53
CA ILE A 255 -16.08 12.04 -10.71
C ILE A 255 -16.89 11.68 -11.96
N PHE A 256 -17.27 10.43 -12.09
CA PHE A 256 -18.04 9.89 -13.22
C PHE A 256 -19.27 9.11 -12.73
N PRO A 257 -20.28 9.78 -12.11
CA PRO A 257 -21.41 9.10 -11.50
C PRO A 257 -22.22 8.26 -12.51
N ASP A 258 -22.51 8.81 -13.69
CA ASP A 258 -23.29 8.12 -14.71
C ASP A 258 -22.61 6.86 -15.25
N LEU A 259 -21.29 6.88 -15.30
CA LEU A 259 -20.49 5.76 -15.82
C LEU A 259 -20.19 4.71 -14.74
N MET A 260 -19.87 5.14 -13.52
CA MET A 260 -19.18 4.29 -12.53
C MET A 260 -20.02 3.96 -11.29
N ALA A 261 -21.04 4.76 -10.94
CA ALA A 261 -21.79 4.54 -9.70
C ALA A 261 -22.47 3.15 -9.63
N LYS A 262 -22.94 2.63 -10.78
CA LYS A 262 -23.55 1.30 -10.86
C LYS A 262 -22.55 0.15 -11.08
N ARG A 263 -21.29 0.47 -11.38
CA ARG A 263 -20.24 -0.51 -11.73
C ARG A 263 -19.24 -0.76 -10.61
N LEU A 264 -19.07 0.20 -9.72
CA LEU A 264 -18.15 0.11 -8.58
C LEU A 264 -18.94 0.06 -7.27
N ARG A 265 -18.73 -1.02 -6.53
CA ARG A 265 -19.15 -1.13 -5.14
C ARG A 265 -17.94 -0.92 -4.25
N ILE A 266 -17.96 0.17 -3.48
CA ILE A 266 -16.89 0.52 -2.55
C ILE A 266 -17.28 -0.02 -1.18
N SER A 267 -16.40 -0.78 -0.55
CA SER A 267 -16.58 -1.31 0.80
C SER A 267 -15.35 -1.02 1.65
N MET A 268 -15.56 -0.90 2.95
CA MET A 268 -14.49 -0.71 3.92
C MET A 268 -14.14 -2.06 4.57
N GLY A 269 -12.90 -2.49 4.46
CA GLY A 269 -12.38 -3.64 5.22
C GLY A 269 -11.82 -3.20 6.56
N HIS A 270 -11.92 -4.06 7.58
CA HIS A 270 -11.33 -3.81 8.90
C HIS A 270 -10.01 -4.56 9.05
N VAL A 271 -8.98 -3.83 9.40
CA VAL A 271 -7.63 -4.34 9.63
C VAL A 271 -7.22 -4.07 11.07
N PHE A 272 -6.65 -5.07 11.68
CA PHE A 272 -6.14 -5.04 13.05
C PHE A 272 -4.70 -5.52 13.07
N TYR A 273 -3.89 -4.91 13.91
CA TYR A 273 -2.55 -5.37 14.24
C TYR A 273 -2.52 -5.73 15.73
N PHE A 274 -2.19 -6.98 16.02
CA PHE A 274 -2.10 -7.49 17.38
C PHE A 274 -0.65 -7.62 17.82
N SER A 275 -0.36 -7.27 19.07
CA SER A 275 0.98 -7.42 19.61
C SER A 275 1.43 -8.89 19.56
N VAL A 276 2.68 -9.09 19.21
CA VAL A 276 3.34 -10.39 19.34
C VAL A 276 4.12 -10.35 20.66
N PRO A 277 4.02 -11.40 21.50
CA PRO A 277 4.77 -11.45 22.75
C PRO A 277 6.26 -11.23 22.52
N PRO A 278 6.96 -10.45 23.37
CA PRO A 278 8.39 -10.22 23.23
C PRO A 278 9.19 -11.54 23.18
N GLY A 279 10.06 -11.67 22.18
CA GLY A 279 10.87 -12.88 21.98
C GLY A 279 10.15 -14.03 21.26
N ASP A 280 8.85 -13.97 21.06
CA ASP A 280 8.11 -15.00 20.31
C ASP A 280 8.30 -14.79 18.79
N ARG A 281 9.06 -15.70 18.19
CA ARG A 281 9.36 -15.63 16.75
C ARG A 281 8.31 -16.30 15.87
N ARG A 282 7.40 -17.09 16.45
CA ARG A 282 6.42 -17.90 15.71
C ARG A 282 5.49 -17.06 14.83
N PHE A 283 5.17 -15.84 15.26
CA PHE A 283 4.22 -14.93 14.60
C PHE A 283 4.89 -13.77 13.86
N VAL A 284 6.19 -13.88 13.59
CA VAL A 284 6.96 -12.87 12.86
C VAL A 284 7.58 -13.45 11.61
N TYR A 285 7.82 -12.59 10.61
CA TYR A 285 8.57 -12.95 9.42
C TYR A 285 10.02 -13.35 9.77
N PRO A 286 10.62 -14.39 9.19
CA PRO A 286 10.08 -15.27 8.15
C PRO A 286 9.44 -16.58 8.65
N TYR A 287 9.16 -16.72 9.93
CA TYR A 287 8.77 -18.00 10.55
C TYR A 287 7.33 -18.43 10.30
N MET A 288 6.48 -17.49 9.87
CA MET A 288 5.08 -17.76 9.57
C MET A 288 4.72 -17.24 8.19
N PRO A 289 3.93 -17.98 7.39
CA PRO A 289 3.37 -17.48 6.14
C PRO A 289 2.25 -16.47 6.37
N SER A 290 1.90 -15.72 5.33
CA SER A 290 0.58 -15.12 5.20
C SER A 290 -0.47 -16.22 5.24
N TYR A 291 -1.69 -15.91 5.66
CA TYR A 291 -2.73 -16.91 5.81
C TYR A 291 -4.09 -16.44 5.32
N GLY A 292 -4.88 -17.41 4.86
CA GLY A 292 -6.27 -17.21 4.47
C GLY A 292 -7.17 -18.29 5.04
N VAL A 293 -8.03 -17.92 6.00
CA VAL A 293 -9.12 -18.75 6.54
C VAL A 293 -10.46 -18.18 6.10
N PRO A 294 -11.58 -18.90 6.19
CA PRO A 294 -12.89 -18.37 5.82
C PRO A 294 -13.19 -17.02 6.51
N GLY A 295 -13.46 -16.00 5.69
CA GLY A 295 -13.80 -14.65 6.16
C GLY A 295 -12.64 -13.83 6.75
N CYS A 296 -11.42 -14.35 6.72
CA CYS A 296 -10.25 -13.66 7.26
C CYS A 296 -8.99 -13.91 6.44
N THR A 297 -8.16 -12.88 6.33
CA THR A 297 -6.79 -12.97 5.81
C THR A 297 -5.83 -12.17 6.68
N GLY A 298 -4.59 -12.62 6.77
CA GLY A 298 -3.58 -11.91 7.54
C GLY A 298 -2.17 -12.36 7.21
N TRP A 299 -1.24 -11.87 7.98
CA TRP A 299 0.20 -12.19 7.84
C TRP A 299 0.97 -11.88 9.13
N PRO A 300 2.18 -12.45 9.27
CA PRO A 300 3.02 -12.24 10.44
C PRO A 300 3.42 -10.78 10.59
N ALA A 301 3.87 -10.44 11.78
CA ALA A 301 4.55 -9.17 12.01
C ALA A 301 5.78 -9.06 11.12
N LEU A 302 5.89 -7.94 10.40
CA LEU A 302 7.03 -7.65 9.56
C LEU A 302 8.15 -6.96 10.37
N PRO A 303 9.42 -7.16 10.01
CA PRO A 303 10.52 -6.44 10.64
C PRO A 303 10.42 -4.93 10.32
N LEU A 304 10.99 -4.11 11.20
CA LEU A 304 11.08 -2.64 11.12
C LEU A 304 9.79 -1.86 11.35
N ASP A 305 8.62 -2.49 11.26
CA ASP A 305 7.34 -1.78 11.49
C ASP A 305 6.82 -1.92 12.91
N HIS A 306 7.15 -3.01 13.61
CA HIS A 306 6.72 -3.34 14.98
C HIS A 306 5.20 -3.22 15.22
N ARG A 307 4.39 -3.27 14.14
CA ARG A 307 2.93 -3.13 14.24
C ARG A 307 2.27 -4.35 14.83
N GLY A 308 2.83 -5.51 14.57
CA GLY A 308 2.35 -6.79 15.09
C GLY A 308 1.72 -7.70 14.04
N PHE A 309 1.09 -8.75 14.52
CA PHE A 309 0.38 -9.75 13.74
C PHE A 309 -0.89 -9.17 13.14
N ARG A 310 -1.05 -9.29 11.81
CA ARG A 310 -2.16 -8.68 11.11
C ARG A 310 -3.33 -9.62 10.91
N VAL A 311 -4.52 -9.12 11.21
CA VAL A 311 -5.81 -9.78 10.95
C VAL A 311 -6.69 -8.83 10.13
N ARG A 312 -7.24 -9.29 9.01
CA ARG A 312 -8.23 -8.54 8.22
C ARG A 312 -9.52 -9.33 8.14
N THR A 313 -10.58 -8.72 8.60
CA THR A 313 -11.94 -9.26 8.52
C THR A 313 -12.79 -8.44 7.55
N GLY A 314 -14.02 -8.90 7.27
CA GLY A 314 -15.02 -8.09 6.59
C GLY A 314 -15.26 -6.78 7.35
N GLY A 315 -15.57 -5.74 6.60
CA GLY A 315 -15.79 -4.41 7.14
C GLY A 315 -17.26 -3.97 7.10
N ARG A 316 -17.45 -2.68 7.25
CA ARG A 316 -18.76 -2.01 7.20
C ARG A 316 -19.25 -1.82 5.76
N PRO A 317 -20.52 -1.45 5.56
CA PRO A 317 -21.08 -1.09 4.24
C PRO A 317 -20.25 -0.01 3.52
N PRO A 318 -20.51 0.19 2.22
CA PRO A 318 -19.90 1.29 1.46
C PRO A 318 -20.12 2.64 2.15
N ASP A 319 -19.11 3.49 2.10
CA ASP A 319 -19.07 4.78 2.76
C ASP A 319 -18.48 5.84 1.82
N ASP A 320 -18.77 7.12 2.09
CA ASP A 320 -18.17 8.21 1.32
C ASP A 320 -16.66 8.30 1.63
N PRO A 321 -15.80 8.21 0.62
CA PRO A 321 -14.36 8.24 0.83
C PRO A 321 -13.82 9.55 1.42
N ASP A 322 -14.58 10.66 1.31
CA ASP A 322 -14.15 11.96 1.85
C ASP A 322 -14.36 12.07 3.35
N ILE A 323 -15.47 11.50 3.87
CA ILE A 323 -15.89 11.68 5.26
C ILE A 323 -15.77 10.42 6.12
N SER A 324 -15.51 9.25 5.50
CA SER A 324 -15.43 7.99 6.23
C SER A 324 -14.28 7.97 7.24
N ASP A 325 -14.56 7.44 8.43
CA ASP A 325 -13.56 7.17 9.46
C ASP A 325 -12.55 6.12 8.98
N ARG A 326 -11.29 6.32 9.34
CA ARG A 326 -10.20 5.39 9.04
C ARG A 326 -9.78 4.53 10.22
N TRP A 327 -10.41 4.68 11.36
CA TRP A 327 -10.28 3.81 12.53
C TRP A 327 -11.42 2.79 12.59
N VAL A 328 -11.25 1.74 13.37
CA VAL A 328 -12.28 0.70 13.55
C VAL A 328 -12.88 0.81 14.94
N ALA A 329 -14.21 1.05 14.99
CA ALA A 329 -14.91 1.20 16.25
C ALA A 329 -14.88 -0.10 17.10
N PRO A 330 -14.87 0.01 18.45
CA PRO A 330 -14.74 -1.12 19.37
C PRO A 330 -15.74 -2.27 19.15
N GLN A 331 -16.95 -1.98 18.69
CA GLN A 331 -17.97 -2.99 18.38
C GLN A 331 -17.55 -4.01 17.32
N TYR A 332 -16.54 -3.70 16.52
CA TYR A 332 -16.00 -4.62 15.51
C TYR A 332 -14.76 -5.39 15.98
N HIS A 333 -14.30 -5.21 17.21
CA HIS A 333 -13.07 -5.82 17.72
C HIS A 333 -13.24 -7.29 18.08
N GLU A 334 -14.47 -7.76 18.32
CA GLU A 334 -14.72 -9.14 18.70
C GLU A 334 -14.44 -10.13 17.57
N ARG A 335 -14.86 -9.81 16.35
CA ARG A 335 -14.68 -10.69 15.19
C ARG A 335 -13.23 -11.09 14.91
N PRO A 336 -12.23 -10.22 14.90
CA PRO A 336 -10.83 -10.63 14.76
C PRO A 336 -10.32 -11.41 15.98
N ARG A 337 -10.83 -11.18 17.21
CA ARG A 337 -10.50 -11.97 18.40
C ARG A 337 -11.02 -13.39 18.30
N GLU A 338 -12.22 -13.61 17.74
CA GLU A 338 -12.73 -14.95 17.45
C GLU A 338 -11.82 -15.71 16.49
N VAL A 339 -11.30 -15.04 15.45
CA VAL A 339 -10.32 -15.63 14.54
C VAL A 339 -9.05 -16.03 15.28
N LEU A 340 -8.56 -15.18 16.19
CA LEU A 340 -7.38 -15.50 17.00
C LEU A 340 -7.66 -16.69 17.93
N ARG A 341 -8.75 -16.69 18.68
CA ARG A 341 -9.11 -17.81 19.57
C ARG A 341 -9.18 -19.13 18.82
N ARG A 342 -9.74 -19.11 17.61
CA ARG A 342 -9.95 -20.31 16.80
C ARG A 342 -8.68 -20.80 16.11
N HIS A 343 -7.90 -19.91 15.54
CA HIS A 343 -6.80 -20.28 14.66
C HIS A 343 -5.41 -19.96 15.21
N PHE A 344 -5.30 -19.04 16.16
CA PHE A 344 -4.06 -18.56 16.75
C PHE A 344 -4.22 -18.34 18.26
N PRO A 345 -4.55 -19.42 19.04
CA PRO A 345 -4.95 -19.29 20.44
C PRO A 345 -3.91 -18.60 21.32
N ASP A 346 -2.63 -18.71 21.00
CA ASP A 346 -1.55 -18.04 21.74
C ASP A 346 -1.60 -16.50 21.59
N LEU A 347 -2.32 -15.99 20.60
CA LEU A 347 -2.58 -14.55 20.40
C LEU A 347 -4.00 -14.12 20.82
N ALA A 348 -4.82 -15.02 21.40
CA ALA A 348 -6.22 -14.73 21.70
C ALA A 348 -6.41 -13.46 22.57
N ASN A 349 -5.50 -13.25 23.53
CA ASN A 349 -5.50 -12.12 24.45
C ASN A 349 -4.52 -11.01 24.09
N ALA A 350 -3.94 -11.06 22.88
CA ALA A 350 -2.99 -10.05 22.43
C ALA A 350 -3.63 -8.64 22.38
N VAL A 351 -2.83 -7.64 22.72
CA VAL A 351 -3.26 -6.24 22.65
C VAL A 351 -3.41 -5.81 21.18
N ILE A 352 -4.44 -5.04 20.89
CA ILE A 352 -4.59 -4.38 19.59
C ILE A 352 -3.68 -3.15 19.59
N ASN A 353 -2.63 -3.20 18.80
CA ASN A 353 -1.69 -2.08 18.65
C ASN A 353 -2.27 -0.98 17.76
N GLU A 354 -2.98 -1.38 16.71
CA GLU A 354 -3.49 -0.47 15.70
C GLU A 354 -4.73 -1.06 15.01
N THR A 355 -5.66 -0.19 14.64
CA THR A 355 -6.77 -0.54 13.76
C THR A 355 -6.82 0.38 12.55
N ARG A 356 -7.36 -0.13 11.45
CA ARG A 356 -7.59 0.64 10.25
C ARG A 356 -8.82 0.15 9.49
N ALA A 357 -9.67 1.08 9.10
CA ALA A 357 -10.72 0.88 8.10
C ALA A 357 -10.22 1.33 6.71
N CYS A 358 -10.30 0.47 5.68
CA CYS A 358 -9.83 0.80 4.33
C CYS A 358 -10.56 0.00 3.24
#